data_da0fb7dda5a3d5a010c6ba40936c5a36
#
_entry.id   da0fb7dda5a3d5a010c6ba40936c5a36
#
_cell.length_a   1.000
_cell.length_b   1.000
_cell.length_c   1.000
_cell.angle_alpha   90.00
_cell.angle_beta   90.00
_cell.angle_gamma   90.00
#
_symmetry.space_group_name_H-M   'P 1'
#
loop_
_entity.id
_entity.type
_entity.pdbx_description
1 polymer ?
#
loop_
_entity_poly.entity_id
_entity_poly.type
_entity_poly.pdbx_seq_one_letter_code
_entity_poly.pdbx_strand_id
1 'polypeptide(L)'
;MKTGSSLAILASLGGAAAFWRMECRGQVGLARLDPLIDPGVPSKHAHAIHGSSGFSESATFEDLRNGDCTSCGVAEDMSAYWAPALYFKHLNGSFEEVKQDGGMLAYYFLNYDLKDGKKGIKAFPNDFRMVAGDSSRRNYSVGGLDYRQPDPPKSEWGAKGQTNQEDLAQRALGFNCLNYDTDAEPALYRHYLPDKTFLDSKCKHGVRFELSFPSCWNGKDISSPDHKSHVAYPDTVLNGNCPEGFDVKLPGLFFETIWRTHDFLGVPGQFVISNGDVEGFGYHADFISGWDEDFLQAAVDQCTNPSGRISDCPLFTLLSADDQRKCKIATPPMIAADKLAGLIGDILPGNVKISLGPAPANHNSPKPDPISLPAVSLPVPNVLPGGVFKEEPTSSPEAESSTSTPTPTPTPIPSDPPIPKGYELVRTDYITKGNVVSKIVVIETVTYVMVATETVTVTATPSVAAAGADDKARRELNQHLHRHRHHHGSH
;
A
#
# COMPACT_ATOMS: atom_id res chain seq x y z
N MET A 1 -51.98 39.32 28.41
CA MET A 1 -50.97 39.43 27.40
C MET A 1 -49.91 38.35 27.70
N LYS A 2 -49.88 37.26 26.93
CA LYS A 2 -48.91 36.18 27.08
C LYS A 2 -47.91 36.31 25.95
N THR A 3 -46.68 36.74 26.25
CA THR A 3 -45.58 36.79 25.32
C THR A 3 -44.98 35.39 25.18
N GLY A 4 -45.21 34.77 24.03
CA GLY A 4 -44.56 33.51 23.70
C GLY A 4 -43.13 33.79 23.15
N SER A 5 -42.12 33.33 23.88
CA SER A 5 -40.75 33.31 23.39
C SER A 5 -40.56 32.12 22.47
N SER A 6 -40.43 32.38 21.16
CA SER A 6 -40.02 31.38 20.19
C SER A 6 -38.53 31.10 20.33
N LEU A 7 -38.20 29.92 20.82
CA LEU A 7 -36.82 29.43 20.87
C LEU A 7 -36.47 28.95 19.45
N ALA A 8 -35.66 29.72 18.74
CA ALA A 8 -35.09 29.30 17.48
C ALA A 8 -33.97 28.27 17.79
N ILE A 9 -34.23 27.00 17.54
CA ILE A 9 -33.22 25.93 17.53
C ILE A 9 -32.39 26.13 16.27
N LEU A 10 -31.20 26.72 16.37
CA LEU A 10 -30.19 26.62 15.34
C LEU A 10 -29.72 25.16 15.31
N ALA A 11 -30.27 24.38 14.40
CA ALA A 11 -29.66 23.12 14.01
C ALA A 11 -28.34 23.44 13.31
N SER A 12 -27.23 23.29 14.01
CA SER A 12 -25.91 23.24 13.39
C SER A 12 -25.87 21.97 12.50
N LEU A 13 -26.11 22.16 11.22
CA LEU A 13 -25.77 21.17 10.20
C LEU A 13 -24.25 21.04 10.18
N GLY A 14 -23.69 20.27 11.08
CA GLY A 14 -22.36 19.70 10.91
C GLY A 14 -22.44 18.83 9.68
N GLY A 15 -21.93 19.31 8.55
CA GLY A 15 -21.84 18.53 7.34
C GLY A 15 -21.08 17.24 7.66
N ALA A 16 -21.73 16.10 7.56
CA ALA A 16 -21.05 14.82 7.61
C ALA A 16 -20.06 14.82 6.44
N ALA A 17 -18.76 14.66 6.72
CA ALA A 17 -17.76 14.50 5.68
C ALA A 17 -18.12 13.23 4.89
N ALA A 18 -18.48 13.40 3.63
CA ALA A 18 -18.76 12.29 2.74
C ALA A 18 -17.45 11.67 2.27
N PHE A 19 -17.42 10.38 2.09
CA PHE A 19 -16.26 9.66 1.58
C PHE A 19 -16.66 8.26 1.14
N TRP A 20 -15.82 7.61 0.36
CA TRP A 20 -15.81 6.15 0.28
C TRP A 20 -14.41 5.61 0.49
N ARG A 21 -14.33 4.39 0.98
CA ARG A 21 -13.11 3.62 1.12
C ARG A 21 -13.22 2.38 0.26
N MET A 22 -12.24 2.20 -0.58
CA MET A 22 -12.17 1.09 -1.51
C MET A 22 -11.04 0.17 -1.12
N GLU A 23 -11.34 -1.11 -0.91
CA GLU A 23 -10.34 -2.12 -0.69
C GLU A 23 -9.70 -2.52 -2.03
N CYS A 24 -8.38 -2.53 -2.09
CA CYS A 24 -7.58 -3.13 -3.15
C CYS A 24 -6.91 -4.39 -2.58
N ARG A 25 -7.62 -5.54 -2.72
CA ARG A 25 -7.28 -6.78 -2.00
C ARG A 25 -6.18 -7.56 -2.67
N GLY A 26 -4.96 -7.25 -2.31
CA GLY A 26 -3.74 -7.85 -2.83
C GLY A 26 -3.06 -6.96 -3.85
N GLN A 27 -1.75 -7.13 -3.92
CA GLN A 27 -0.91 -6.43 -4.89
C GLN A 27 -1.14 -7.03 -6.28
N VAL A 28 -1.28 -6.17 -7.30
CA VAL A 28 -1.17 -6.63 -8.70
C VAL A 28 0.27 -6.99 -9.04
N GLY A 29 1.24 -6.37 -8.35
CA GLY A 29 2.66 -6.66 -8.48
C GLY A 29 3.49 -6.17 -7.29
N LEU A 30 4.61 -6.84 -7.05
CA LEU A 30 5.74 -6.35 -6.29
C LEU A 30 6.89 -6.22 -7.27
N ALA A 31 7.25 -5.01 -7.66
CA ALA A 31 8.11 -4.77 -8.80
C ALA A 31 8.92 -3.48 -8.69
N ARG A 32 10.07 -3.42 -9.37
CA ARG A 32 10.81 -2.18 -9.58
C ARG A 32 10.30 -1.45 -10.83
N LEU A 33 9.07 -0.97 -10.73
CA LEU A 33 8.38 -0.20 -11.77
C LEU A 33 7.90 1.12 -11.19
N ASP A 34 8.09 2.20 -11.96
CA ASP A 34 7.65 3.53 -11.62
C ASP A 34 7.51 4.38 -12.90
N PRO A 35 6.34 4.39 -13.54
CA PRO A 35 6.14 5.12 -14.79
C PRO A 35 6.21 6.64 -14.63
N LEU A 36 6.19 7.18 -13.39
CA LEU A 36 6.30 8.62 -13.15
C LEU A 36 7.75 9.07 -12.98
N ILE A 37 8.53 8.39 -12.15
CA ILE A 37 9.88 8.83 -11.78
C ILE A 37 10.95 8.18 -12.65
N ASP A 38 10.78 6.92 -13.02
CA ASP A 38 11.74 6.15 -13.82
C ASP A 38 11.06 5.53 -15.07
N PRO A 39 10.38 6.33 -15.94
CA PRO A 39 9.62 5.80 -17.07
C PRO A 39 10.51 5.02 -18.05
N GLY A 40 10.06 3.82 -18.43
CA GLY A 40 10.71 2.97 -19.43
C GLY A 40 11.97 2.24 -18.93
N VAL A 41 12.33 2.37 -17.65
CA VAL A 41 13.50 1.69 -17.05
C VAL A 41 13.13 1.08 -15.69
N PRO A 42 13.91 0.12 -15.16
CA PRO A 42 13.67 -0.39 -13.83
C PRO A 42 13.79 0.72 -12.78
N SER A 43 12.79 0.84 -11.91
CA SER A 43 12.85 1.78 -10.78
C SER A 43 14.00 1.46 -9.84
N LYS A 44 14.47 2.48 -9.14
CA LYS A 44 15.58 2.38 -8.18
C LYS A 44 15.26 1.47 -7.01
N HIS A 45 14.00 1.35 -6.61
CA HIS A 45 13.55 0.51 -5.50
C HIS A 45 12.25 -0.21 -5.84
N ALA A 46 11.86 -1.17 -5.01
CA ALA A 46 10.67 -1.97 -5.22
C ALA A 46 9.41 -1.28 -4.69
N HIS A 47 8.33 -1.39 -5.45
CA HIS A 47 7.00 -0.90 -5.08
C HIS A 47 6.00 -2.04 -4.92
N ALA A 48 5.11 -1.89 -3.96
CA ALA A 48 3.87 -2.63 -3.86
C ALA A 48 2.82 -1.91 -4.70
N ILE A 49 2.31 -2.57 -5.74
CA ILE A 49 1.47 -1.98 -6.77
C ILE A 49 0.05 -2.54 -6.63
N HIS A 50 -0.95 -1.67 -6.71
CA HIS A 50 -2.38 -1.99 -6.67
C HIS A 50 -3.11 -1.31 -7.82
N GLY A 51 -4.34 -1.75 -8.12
CA GLY A 51 -5.18 -1.20 -9.19
C GLY A 51 -5.11 -2.04 -10.46
N SER A 52 -5.01 -1.37 -11.61
CA SER A 52 -5.11 -1.97 -12.95
C SER A 52 -3.97 -2.92 -13.30
N SER A 53 -4.29 -4.03 -13.96
CA SER A 53 -3.30 -4.93 -14.59
C SER A 53 -2.59 -4.33 -15.79
N GLY A 54 -3.06 -3.21 -16.33
CA GLY A 54 -2.38 -2.46 -17.39
C GLY A 54 -1.17 -1.64 -16.92
N PHE A 55 -0.82 -1.72 -15.62
CA PHE A 55 0.36 -1.04 -15.08
C PHE A 55 1.66 -1.65 -15.62
N SER A 56 2.57 -0.78 -16.07
CA SER A 56 3.89 -1.14 -16.59
C SER A 56 4.90 -0.04 -16.29
N GLU A 57 6.15 -0.20 -16.75
CA GLU A 57 7.23 0.80 -16.61
C GLU A 57 6.97 2.12 -17.35
N SER A 58 6.00 2.14 -18.24
CA SER A 58 5.65 3.33 -19.06
C SER A 58 4.15 3.51 -19.20
N ALA A 59 3.38 2.97 -18.22
CA ALA A 59 1.93 2.97 -18.26
C ALA A 59 1.34 4.36 -18.53
N THR A 60 0.48 4.42 -19.52
CA THR A 60 -0.39 5.57 -19.86
C THR A 60 -1.78 5.36 -19.28
N PHE A 61 -2.63 6.39 -19.36
CA PHE A 61 -4.04 6.28 -19.03
C PHE A 61 -4.75 5.20 -19.85
N GLU A 62 -4.46 5.14 -21.16
CA GLU A 62 -5.03 4.15 -22.06
C GLU A 62 -4.58 2.73 -21.69
N ASP A 63 -3.32 2.54 -21.33
CA ASP A 63 -2.82 1.23 -20.88
C ASP A 63 -3.56 0.77 -19.62
N LEU A 64 -3.73 1.66 -18.65
CA LEU A 64 -4.48 1.35 -17.44
C LEU A 64 -5.93 1.01 -17.73
N ARG A 65 -6.62 1.82 -18.56
CA ARG A 65 -8.01 1.59 -18.95
C ARG A 65 -8.23 0.31 -19.74
N ASN A 66 -7.22 -0.14 -20.50
CA ASN A 66 -7.23 -1.38 -21.28
C ASN A 66 -6.74 -2.59 -20.48
N GLY A 67 -6.42 -2.45 -19.20
CA GLY A 67 -6.09 -3.59 -18.34
C GLY A 67 -7.23 -4.59 -18.22
N ASP A 68 -6.90 -5.87 -18.13
CA ASP A 68 -7.89 -6.96 -18.07
C ASP A 68 -8.65 -6.99 -16.72
N CYS A 69 -8.07 -6.43 -15.66
CA CYS A 69 -8.63 -6.45 -14.31
C CYS A 69 -8.05 -5.33 -13.43
N THR A 70 -8.68 -5.13 -12.28
CA THR A 70 -8.16 -4.30 -11.18
C THR A 70 -8.16 -5.10 -9.86
N SER A 71 -7.17 -4.86 -9.00
CA SER A 71 -7.16 -5.41 -7.64
C SER A 71 -8.03 -4.63 -6.66
N CYS A 72 -8.68 -3.56 -7.11
CA CYS A 72 -9.55 -2.71 -6.30
C CYS A 72 -11.02 -3.16 -6.40
N GLY A 73 -11.83 -2.80 -5.39
CA GLY A 73 -13.17 -3.33 -5.21
C GLY A 73 -14.23 -2.77 -6.16
N VAL A 74 -13.91 -1.73 -6.95
CA VAL A 74 -14.80 -1.07 -7.91
C VAL A 74 -14.26 -1.29 -9.32
N ALA A 75 -15.06 -1.91 -10.18
CA ALA A 75 -14.64 -2.31 -11.54
C ALA A 75 -14.32 -1.12 -12.44
N GLU A 76 -14.98 0.01 -12.23
CA GLU A 76 -14.77 1.26 -13.00
C GLU A 76 -13.46 1.94 -12.65
N ASP A 77 -12.83 1.60 -11.52
CA ASP A 77 -11.53 2.13 -11.12
C ASP A 77 -10.38 1.30 -11.68
N MET A 78 -9.85 1.77 -12.78
CA MET A 78 -8.66 1.23 -13.41
C MET A 78 -7.41 2.06 -13.11
N SER A 79 -7.43 2.82 -12.02
CA SER A 79 -6.27 3.60 -11.57
C SER A 79 -5.10 2.71 -11.15
N ALA A 80 -3.92 3.30 -11.11
CA ALA A 80 -2.74 2.68 -10.52
C ALA A 80 -2.35 3.42 -9.22
N TYR A 81 -2.04 2.64 -8.20
CA TYR A 81 -1.68 3.06 -6.86
C TYR A 81 -0.44 2.30 -6.43
N TRP A 82 0.68 2.97 -6.13
CA TRP A 82 1.85 2.27 -5.67
C TRP A 82 2.61 3.05 -4.61
N ALA A 83 3.33 2.31 -3.78
CA ALA A 83 4.15 2.84 -2.71
C ALA A 83 5.34 1.90 -2.47
N PRO A 84 6.44 2.37 -1.85
CA PRO A 84 7.57 1.52 -1.53
C PRO A 84 7.20 0.31 -0.69
N ALA A 85 7.76 -0.84 -1.04
CA ALA A 85 7.61 -2.07 -0.26
C ALA A 85 8.39 -2.00 1.05
N LEU A 86 7.97 -2.79 2.04
CA LEU A 86 8.64 -2.93 3.32
C LEU A 86 9.42 -4.24 3.38
N TYR A 87 10.64 -4.18 3.90
CA TYR A 87 11.51 -5.33 4.14
C TYR A 87 11.94 -5.40 5.59
N PHE A 88 12.32 -6.60 6.02
CA PHE A 88 12.96 -6.84 7.31
C PHE A 88 14.41 -7.26 7.08
N LYS A 89 15.36 -6.55 7.68
CA LYS A 89 16.78 -6.89 7.67
C LYS A 89 17.13 -7.72 8.87
N HIS A 90 17.50 -8.98 8.65
CA HIS A 90 17.97 -9.90 9.69
C HIS A 90 19.39 -9.56 10.14
N LEU A 91 19.81 -10.06 11.34
CA LEU A 91 21.17 -9.85 11.84
C LEU A 91 22.26 -10.48 10.98
N ASN A 92 21.95 -11.51 10.21
CA ASN A 92 22.89 -12.11 9.24
C ASN A 92 23.09 -11.26 7.98
N GLY A 93 22.39 -10.12 7.89
CA GLY A 93 22.44 -9.18 6.77
C GLY A 93 21.39 -9.42 5.69
N SER A 94 20.73 -10.57 5.66
CA SER A 94 19.70 -10.87 4.65
C SER A 94 18.44 -10.01 4.85
N PHE A 95 17.74 -9.73 3.75
CA PHE A 95 16.45 -9.05 3.76
C PHE A 95 15.33 -10.03 3.47
N GLU A 96 14.19 -9.80 4.07
CA GLU A 96 12.96 -10.55 3.85
C GLU A 96 11.80 -9.59 3.60
N GLU A 97 10.96 -9.90 2.61
CA GLU A 97 9.74 -9.15 2.34
C GLU A 97 8.81 -9.18 3.56
N VAL A 98 8.34 -8.02 3.98
CA VAL A 98 7.23 -7.93 4.93
C VAL A 98 5.93 -7.92 4.14
N LYS A 99 5.06 -8.88 4.37
CA LYS A 99 3.80 -9.01 3.64
C LYS A 99 2.78 -7.96 4.10
N GLN A 100 1.87 -7.61 3.19
CA GLN A 100 0.70 -6.82 3.53
C GLN A 100 -0.39 -7.72 4.14
N ASP A 101 -1.22 -7.15 5.01
CA ASP A 101 -2.46 -7.76 5.49
C ASP A 101 -3.65 -7.14 4.76
N GLY A 102 -4.31 -7.92 3.90
CA GLY A 102 -5.48 -7.49 3.16
C GLY A 102 -5.26 -6.56 1.97
N GLY A 103 -4.00 -6.19 1.64
CA GLY A 103 -3.68 -5.26 0.56
C GLY A 103 -3.67 -3.80 1.00
N MET A 104 -4.26 -2.91 0.21
CA MET A 104 -4.33 -1.46 0.45
C MET A 104 -5.79 -0.99 0.50
N LEU A 105 -6.07 0.05 1.28
CA LEU A 105 -7.30 0.82 1.24
C LEU A 105 -7.03 2.18 0.58
N ALA A 106 -7.80 2.52 -0.45
CA ALA A 106 -7.85 3.85 -1.02
C ALA A 106 -9.11 4.57 -0.55
N TYR A 107 -8.92 5.67 0.18
CA TYR A 107 -10.01 6.54 0.60
C TYR A 107 -10.13 7.71 -0.36
N TYR A 108 -11.35 8.07 -0.68
CA TYR A 108 -11.71 9.27 -1.42
C TYR A 108 -12.54 10.16 -0.51
N PHE A 109 -11.90 11.14 0.12
CA PHE A 109 -12.57 12.10 1.01
C PHE A 109 -13.20 13.23 0.18
N LEU A 110 -14.47 13.46 0.40
CA LEU A 110 -15.23 14.53 -0.25
C LEU A 110 -15.34 15.74 0.68
N ASN A 111 -14.19 16.31 1.05
CA ASN A 111 -14.10 17.43 1.97
C ASN A 111 -14.08 18.75 1.21
N TYR A 112 -15.09 19.60 1.45
CA TYR A 112 -15.18 20.94 0.87
C TYR A 112 -14.17 21.90 1.51
N ASP A 113 -13.81 22.94 0.76
CA ASP A 113 -13.07 24.08 1.29
C ASP A 113 -13.95 24.86 2.28
N LEU A 114 -13.40 25.18 3.47
CA LEU A 114 -14.15 25.85 4.52
C LEU A 114 -14.45 27.33 4.20
N LYS A 115 -13.60 27.99 3.38
CA LYS A 115 -13.79 29.39 2.98
C LYS A 115 -14.86 29.52 1.92
N ASP A 116 -14.88 28.62 0.98
CA ASP A 116 -15.73 28.69 -0.20
C ASP A 116 -16.97 27.79 -0.17
N GLY A 117 -17.21 27.07 0.89
CA GLY A 117 -18.34 26.19 1.27
C GLY A 117 -19.37 25.68 0.27
N LYS A 118 -19.23 26.05 -1.01
CA LYS A 118 -20.17 25.78 -2.11
C LYS A 118 -19.51 25.46 -3.46
N LYS A 119 -18.20 25.57 -3.62
CA LYS A 119 -17.56 25.04 -4.82
C LYS A 119 -17.53 23.52 -4.69
N GLY A 120 -18.16 22.84 -5.64
CA GLY A 120 -18.18 21.37 -5.68
C GLY A 120 -16.78 20.82 -5.79
N ILE A 121 -16.59 19.61 -5.29
CA ILE A 121 -15.37 18.84 -5.52
C ILE A 121 -15.37 18.41 -6.98
N LYS A 122 -14.27 18.66 -7.70
CA LYS A 122 -14.08 18.24 -9.08
C LYS A 122 -13.41 16.87 -9.12
N ALA A 123 -13.91 15.97 -9.95
CA ALA A 123 -13.24 14.69 -10.22
C ALA A 123 -11.78 14.89 -10.68
N PHE A 124 -10.94 13.89 -10.48
CA PHE A 124 -9.64 13.87 -11.15
C PHE A 124 -9.86 13.84 -12.67
N PRO A 125 -9.22 14.74 -13.43
CA PRO A 125 -9.24 14.63 -14.88
C PRO A 125 -8.66 13.28 -15.35
N ASN A 126 -9.01 12.88 -16.56
CA ASN A 126 -8.39 11.73 -17.20
C ASN A 126 -6.86 11.89 -17.22
N ASP A 127 -6.13 10.82 -16.95
CA ASP A 127 -4.66 10.80 -16.88
C ASP A 127 -4.06 11.73 -15.80
N PHE A 128 -4.82 12.06 -14.76
CA PHE A 128 -4.29 12.86 -13.65
C PHE A 128 -3.22 12.08 -12.89
N ARG A 129 -2.05 12.70 -12.69
CA ARG A 129 -0.86 12.05 -12.12
C ARG A 129 -0.31 12.86 -10.97
N MET A 130 -0.04 12.24 -9.84
CA MET A 130 0.58 12.92 -8.71
C MET A 130 1.43 11.99 -7.85
N VAL A 131 2.44 12.57 -7.24
CA VAL A 131 3.32 11.94 -6.25
C VAL A 131 3.19 12.67 -4.93
N ALA A 132 3.02 11.94 -3.83
CA ALA A 132 3.02 12.47 -2.48
C ALA A 132 4.18 11.90 -1.67
N GLY A 133 4.73 12.67 -0.74
CA GLY A 133 5.96 12.32 -0.02
C GLY A 133 7.23 12.65 -0.79
N ASP A 134 8.39 12.23 -0.25
CA ASP A 134 9.72 12.48 -0.84
C ASP A 134 10.64 11.29 -0.54
N SER A 135 10.95 10.49 -1.57
CA SER A 135 11.81 9.31 -1.48
C SER A 135 13.18 9.57 -0.88
N SER A 136 13.71 10.79 -1.02
CA SER A 136 15.04 11.18 -0.51
C SER A 136 15.04 11.64 0.94
N ARG A 137 13.90 11.99 1.50
CA ARG A 137 13.79 12.55 2.86
C ARG A 137 14.28 11.56 3.91
N ARG A 138 15.07 12.06 4.88
CA ARG A 138 15.60 11.29 6.02
C ARG A 138 15.53 12.08 7.33
N ASN A 139 14.65 13.08 7.42
CA ASN A 139 14.42 13.87 8.62
C ASN A 139 12.99 14.39 8.70
N TYR A 140 12.57 14.78 9.89
CA TYR A 140 11.34 15.52 10.15
C TYR A 140 11.72 16.90 10.62
N SER A 141 11.30 17.96 9.92
CA SER A 141 11.74 19.34 10.18
C SER A 141 10.64 20.29 10.61
N VAL A 142 9.41 19.78 10.79
CA VAL A 142 8.25 20.61 11.10
C VAL A 142 8.44 21.39 12.40
N GLY A 143 8.53 22.70 12.28
CA GLY A 143 8.61 23.62 13.43
C GLY A 143 9.80 23.39 14.36
N GLY A 144 10.83 22.65 13.97
CA GLY A 144 11.97 22.30 14.82
C GLY A 144 11.59 21.41 16.01
N LEU A 145 10.46 20.73 15.95
CA LEU A 145 9.97 19.84 16.99
C LEU A 145 10.77 18.53 17.01
N ASP A 146 10.84 17.92 18.21
CA ASP A 146 11.23 16.52 18.30
C ASP A 146 10.12 15.67 17.62
N TYR A 147 10.43 14.99 16.53
CA TYR A 147 9.49 14.20 15.75
C TYR A 147 8.78 13.09 16.55
N ARG A 148 9.29 12.74 17.72
CA ARG A 148 8.68 11.77 18.64
C ARG A 148 7.54 12.36 19.48
N GLN A 149 7.42 13.68 19.52
CA GLN A 149 6.33 14.35 20.23
C GLN A 149 5.09 14.40 19.35
N PRO A 150 3.89 14.33 19.95
CA PRO A 150 2.66 14.54 19.20
C PRO A 150 2.62 15.93 18.57
N ASP A 151 1.98 16.02 17.41
CA ASP A 151 1.70 17.30 16.78
C ASP A 151 0.87 18.20 17.70
N PRO A 152 1.08 19.51 17.66
CA PRO A 152 0.17 20.45 18.29
C PRO A 152 -1.24 20.34 17.66
N PRO A 153 -2.29 20.80 18.34
CA PRO A 153 -3.63 20.84 17.78
C PRO A 153 -3.64 21.55 16.40
N LYS A 154 -4.35 21.00 15.43
CA LYS A 154 -4.43 21.55 14.06
C LYS A 154 -4.83 23.02 14.02
N SER A 155 -5.68 23.47 14.97
CA SER A 155 -6.07 24.89 15.12
C SER A 155 -4.91 25.83 15.42
N GLU A 156 -3.78 25.33 15.90
CA GLU A 156 -2.60 26.10 16.22
C GLU A 156 -1.57 26.18 15.10
N TRP A 157 -1.69 25.32 14.08
CA TRP A 157 -0.67 25.21 13.01
C TRP A 157 -0.45 26.54 12.28
N GLY A 158 -1.53 27.24 11.93
CA GLY A 158 -1.44 28.55 11.28
C GLY A 158 -0.71 29.59 12.14
N ALA A 159 -1.07 29.69 13.42
CA ALA A 159 -0.41 30.63 14.35
C ALA A 159 1.06 30.29 14.59
N LYS A 160 1.45 29.02 14.45
CA LYS A 160 2.83 28.56 14.59
C LYS A 160 3.63 28.64 13.28
N GLY A 161 3.04 29.11 12.16
CA GLY A 161 3.68 29.15 10.85
C GLY A 161 3.96 27.78 10.25
N GLN A 162 3.20 26.75 10.63
CA GLN A 162 3.38 25.35 10.27
C GLN A 162 2.36 24.86 9.22
N THR A 163 1.93 25.74 8.33
CA THR A 163 0.99 25.46 7.24
C THR A 163 1.60 25.69 5.86
N ASN A 164 2.92 25.81 5.77
CA ASN A 164 3.60 25.78 4.49
C ASN A 164 3.55 24.35 3.89
N GLN A 165 3.69 24.23 2.58
CA GLN A 165 3.52 22.96 1.88
C GLN A 165 4.54 21.89 2.30
N GLU A 166 5.74 22.31 2.69
CA GLU A 166 6.79 21.40 3.17
C GLU A 166 6.42 20.76 4.52
N ASP A 167 5.90 21.55 5.47
CA ASP A 167 5.42 21.04 6.76
C ASP A 167 4.18 20.15 6.60
N LEU A 168 3.23 20.54 5.73
CA LEU A 168 2.02 19.77 5.47
C LEU A 168 2.32 18.43 4.80
N ALA A 169 3.27 18.41 3.85
CA ALA A 169 3.70 17.17 3.20
C ALA A 169 4.33 16.17 4.18
N GLN A 170 5.08 16.62 5.19
CA GLN A 170 5.63 15.75 6.22
C GLN A 170 4.53 15.23 7.16
N ARG A 171 3.53 16.04 7.46
CA ARG A 171 2.35 15.64 8.25
C ARG A 171 1.36 14.76 7.49
N ALA A 172 1.52 14.64 6.18
CA ALA A 172 0.70 13.78 5.35
C ALA A 172 1.08 12.30 5.43
N LEU A 173 2.18 11.96 6.12
CA LEU A 173 2.63 10.58 6.38
C LEU A 173 2.16 10.11 7.75
N GLY A 174 1.80 8.83 7.87
CA GLY A 174 1.41 8.21 9.13
C GLY A 174 1.92 6.78 9.28
N PHE A 175 2.28 6.42 10.52
CA PHE A 175 2.74 5.08 10.89
C PHE A 175 2.03 4.65 12.17
N ASN A 176 0.83 4.09 12.03
CA ASN A 176 -0.01 3.76 13.17
C ASN A 176 0.25 2.35 13.66
N CYS A 177 0.48 2.24 14.95
CA CYS A 177 0.64 0.99 15.64
C CYS A 177 -0.71 0.27 15.78
N LEU A 178 -0.83 -0.95 15.28
CA LEU A 178 -2.03 -1.74 15.42
C LEU A 178 -1.95 -2.63 16.67
N ASN A 179 -2.85 -2.33 17.60
CA ASN A 179 -3.08 -3.14 18.79
C ASN A 179 -4.56 -3.11 19.12
N TYR A 180 -5.27 -4.19 18.77
CA TYR A 180 -6.72 -4.28 18.96
C TYR A 180 -7.15 -4.46 20.42
N ASP A 181 -6.21 -4.59 21.36
CA ASP A 181 -6.47 -4.64 22.80
C ASP A 181 -6.57 -3.24 23.43
N THR A 182 -6.24 -2.18 22.67
CA THR A 182 -6.21 -0.79 23.11
C THR A 182 -7.02 0.10 22.15
N ASP A 183 -7.22 1.37 22.53
CA ASP A 183 -7.82 2.35 21.63
C ASP A 183 -6.94 2.53 20.38
N ALA A 184 -7.60 2.67 19.22
CA ALA A 184 -6.90 2.88 17.95
C ALA A 184 -6.20 4.24 17.91
N GLU A 185 -4.99 4.28 17.40
CA GLU A 185 -4.31 5.54 17.09
C GLU A 185 -5.08 6.28 15.97
N PRO A 186 -5.28 7.61 16.08
CA PRO A 186 -5.91 8.40 15.01
C PRO A 186 -5.11 8.36 13.71
N ALA A 187 -5.76 8.63 12.58
CA ALA A 187 -5.07 8.75 11.30
C ALA A 187 -3.99 9.85 11.35
N LEU A 188 -2.83 9.58 10.76
CA LEU A 188 -1.66 10.45 10.73
C LEU A 188 -1.15 10.82 12.15
N TYR A 189 -1.30 9.91 13.11
CA TYR A 189 -0.93 10.16 14.51
C TYR A 189 0.58 10.31 14.72
N ARG A 190 1.39 9.55 13.97
CA ARG A 190 2.84 9.49 14.08
C ARG A 190 3.48 9.59 12.71
N HIS A 191 4.43 10.48 12.54
CA HIS A 191 5.06 10.78 11.25
C HIS A 191 6.41 10.08 11.04
N TYR A 192 6.67 9.01 11.78
CA TYR A 192 7.87 8.18 11.67
C TYR A 192 7.55 6.71 11.91
N LEU A 193 8.31 5.83 11.30
CA LEU A 193 8.26 4.39 11.56
C LEU A 193 8.98 4.10 12.89
N PRO A 194 8.28 3.59 13.92
CA PRO A 194 8.90 3.24 15.19
C PRO A 194 9.98 2.16 15.03
N ASP A 195 10.95 2.17 15.94
CA ASP A 195 11.97 1.14 15.98
C ASP A 195 11.41 -0.25 16.33
N LYS A 196 12.21 -1.29 16.06
CA LYS A 196 11.82 -2.69 16.26
C LYS A 196 11.39 -2.98 17.70
N THR A 197 12.03 -2.34 18.70
CA THR A 197 11.71 -2.55 20.11
C THR A 197 10.31 -2.02 20.46
N PHE A 198 9.98 -0.83 19.95
CA PHE A 198 8.64 -0.27 20.09
C PHE A 198 7.61 -1.15 19.37
N LEU A 199 7.88 -1.55 18.13
CA LEU A 199 6.96 -2.36 17.33
C LEU A 199 6.66 -3.70 18.02
N ASP A 200 7.66 -4.39 18.52
CA ASP A 200 7.50 -5.65 19.25
C ASP A 200 6.68 -5.51 20.54
N SER A 201 6.86 -4.40 21.24
CA SER A 201 6.21 -4.21 22.54
C SER A 201 4.79 -3.67 22.43
N LYS A 202 4.46 -2.91 21.37
CA LYS A 202 3.21 -2.15 21.25
C LYS A 202 2.33 -2.57 20.10
N CYS A 203 2.91 -2.94 18.95
CA CYS A 203 2.20 -3.11 17.68
C CYS A 203 1.94 -4.60 17.38
N LYS A 204 1.21 -5.27 18.26
CA LYS A 204 0.96 -6.72 18.22
C LYS A 204 0.31 -7.24 16.94
N HIS A 205 -0.38 -6.37 16.20
CA HIS A 205 -1.15 -6.72 15.01
C HIS A 205 -0.61 -6.03 13.74
N GLY A 206 0.62 -5.53 13.81
CA GLY A 206 1.30 -4.89 12.68
C GLY A 206 1.30 -3.38 12.74
N VAL A 207 1.70 -2.77 11.64
CA VAL A 207 1.76 -1.30 11.48
C VAL A 207 0.98 -0.91 10.23
N ARG A 208 0.15 0.12 10.36
CA ARG A 208 -0.56 0.74 9.25
C ARG A 208 0.26 1.93 8.76
N PHE A 209 0.74 1.85 7.54
CA PHE A 209 1.34 2.98 6.84
C PHE A 209 0.23 3.77 6.19
N GLU A 210 0.28 5.08 6.36
CA GLU A 210 -0.71 6.03 5.89
C GLU A 210 -0.05 7.12 5.07
N LEU A 211 -0.74 7.56 4.01
CA LEU A 211 -0.29 8.70 3.24
C LEU A 211 -1.49 9.44 2.64
N SER A 212 -1.55 10.75 2.88
CA SER A 212 -2.50 11.64 2.24
C SER A 212 -1.88 12.32 1.03
N PHE A 213 -2.60 12.32 -0.09
CA PHE A 213 -2.23 13.12 -1.25
C PHE A 213 -2.76 14.56 -1.13
N PRO A 214 -2.11 15.53 -1.79
CA PRO A 214 -2.63 16.88 -1.87
C PRO A 214 -3.95 16.91 -2.64
N SER A 215 -4.94 17.66 -2.14
CA SER A 215 -6.31 17.70 -2.71
C SER A 215 -6.71 19.08 -3.24
N CYS A 216 -5.78 20.02 -3.33
CA CYS A 216 -5.98 21.33 -3.96
C CYS A 216 -5.22 21.36 -5.27
N TRP A 217 -5.89 21.69 -6.38
CA TRP A 217 -5.35 21.64 -7.73
C TRP A 217 -5.34 23.05 -8.37
N ASN A 218 -4.33 23.33 -9.19
CA ASN A 218 -4.24 24.59 -9.93
C ASN A 218 -5.29 24.76 -11.02
N GLY A 219 -6.14 23.73 -11.27
CA GLY A 219 -7.25 23.77 -12.21
C GLY A 219 -6.85 23.71 -13.69
N LYS A 220 -5.57 23.39 -13.98
CA LYS A 220 -5.03 23.46 -15.33
C LYS A 220 -4.21 22.23 -15.72
N ASP A 221 -3.19 21.89 -14.93
CA ASP A 221 -2.21 20.90 -15.33
C ASP A 221 -2.59 19.53 -14.75
N ILE A 222 -2.71 18.49 -15.60
CA ILE A 222 -2.98 17.11 -15.16
C ILE A 222 -1.77 16.48 -14.52
N SER A 223 -0.59 17.05 -14.74
CA SER A 223 0.68 16.69 -14.13
C SER A 223 1.66 17.85 -14.27
N SER A 224 2.72 17.84 -13.50
CA SER A 224 3.88 18.75 -13.57
C SER A 224 5.17 17.95 -13.74
N PRO A 225 6.31 18.56 -14.11
CA PRO A 225 7.57 17.86 -14.29
C PRO A 225 8.05 17.09 -13.05
N ASP A 226 7.65 17.53 -11.86
CA ASP A 226 7.94 16.88 -10.57
C ASP A 226 6.76 16.05 -10.05
N HIS A 227 5.65 15.98 -10.79
CA HIS A 227 4.39 15.34 -10.42
C HIS A 227 3.79 15.83 -9.08
N LYS A 228 4.17 17.02 -8.62
CA LYS A 228 3.78 17.60 -7.32
C LYS A 228 3.33 19.05 -7.40
N SER A 229 4.01 19.90 -8.18
CA SER A 229 3.79 21.36 -8.16
C SER A 229 2.49 21.83 -8.79
N HIS A 230 1.71 20.96 -9.42
CA HIS A 230 0.36 21.25 -9.93
C HIS A 230 -0.74 21.06 -8.85
N VAL A 231 -0.38 20.50 -7.70
CA VAL A 231 -1.27 20.25 -6.54
C VAL A 231 -0.67 20.79 -5.24
N ALA A 232 -1.51 21.02 -4.23
CA ALA A 232 -1.12 21.51 -2.93
C ALA A 232 -1.96 20.87 -1.83
N TYR A 233 -1.43 20.81 -0.62
CA TYR A 233 -2.20 20.39 0.57
C TYR A 233 -3.08 21.53 1.06
N PRO A 234 -4.31 21.25 1.51
CA PRO A 234 -5.07 22.20 2.31
C PRO A 234 -4.40 22.38 3.68
N ASP A 235 -4.69 23.48 4.35
CA ASP A 235 -3.99 23.95 5.57
C ASP A 235 -4.04 23.01 6.79
N THR A 236 -4.83 21.94 6.74
CA THR A 236 -4.90 20.87 7.76
C THR A 236 -4.72 19.45 7.20
N VAL A 237 -4.07 19.32 6.04
CA VAL A 237 -3.72 18.10 5.33
C VAL A 237 -4.93 17.37 4.74
N LEU A 238 -5.80 16.78 5.58
CA LEU A 238 -6.96 15.99 5.13
C LEU A 238 -8.16 16.86 4.74
N ASN A 239 -8.26 18.04 5.30
CA ASN A 239 -9.33 19.01 5.07
C ASN A 239 -8.80 20.43 5.26
N GLY A 240 -9.68 21.43 5.26
CA GLY A 240 -9.28 22.83 5.42
C GLY A 240 -9.31 23.59 4.12
N ASN A 241 -8.56 24.69 4.07
CA ASN A 241 -8.59 25.64 2.96
C ASN A 241 -7.45 25.39 1.99
N CYS A 242 -7.73 25.51 0.71
CA CYS A 242 -6.71 25.50 -0.32
C CYS A 242 -5.89 26.81 -0.33
N PRO A 243 -4.59 26.74 -0.63
CA PRO A 243 -3.77 27.92 -0.81
C PRO A 243 -4.11 28.65 -2.11
N GLU A 244 -3.73 29.93 -2.20
CA GLU A 244 -3.88 30.75 -3.40
C GLU A 244 -3.21 30.08 -4.62
N GLY A 245 -3.87 30.10 -5.77
CA GLY A 245 -3.41 29.48 -7.00
C GLY A 245 -3.77 27.99 -7.15
N PHE A 246 -4.38 27.38 -6.13
CA PHE A 246 -4.86 26.00 -6.17
C PHE A 246 -6.34 25.94 -5.79
N ASP A 247 -7.15 26.71 -6.50
CA ASP A 247 -8.55 27.00 -6.15
C ASP A 247 -9.54 25.87 -6.46
N VAL A 248 -9.09 24.79 -7.10
CA VAL A 248 -9.93 23.64 -7.42
C VAL A 248 -9.75 22.55 -6.39
N LYS A 249 -10.83 22.17 -5.70
CA LYS A 249 -10.83 21.06 -4.75
C LYS A 249 -11.05 19.75 -5.49
N LEU A 250 -10.16 18.79 -5.26
CA LEU A 250 -10.24 17.41 -5.71
C LEU A 250 -10.69 16.49 -4.57
N PRO A 251 -11.14 15.25 -4.82
CA PRO A 251 -11.27 14.25 -3.79
C PRO A 251 -9.93 14.08 -3.05
N GLY A 252 -9.97 14.06 -1.72
CA GLY A 252 -8.78 13.79 -0.92
C GLY A 252 -8.43 12.30 -1.00
N LEU A 253 -7.43 11.97 -1.79
CA LEU A 253 -6.95 10.60 -1.89
C LEU A 253 -6.06 10.27 -0.69
N PHE A 254 -6.31 9.12 -0.04
CA PHE A 254 -5.57 8.69 1.13
C PHE A 254 -5.36 7.18 1.10
N PHE A 255 -4.13 6.73 1.30
CA PHE A 255 -3.78 5.31 1.33
C PHE A 255 -3.59 4.82 2.75
N GLU A 256 -4.08 3.62 3.02
CA GLU A 256 -3.75 2.83 4.20
C GLU A 256 -3.26 1.46 3.76
N THR A 257 -2.07 1.06 4.21
CA THR A 257 -1.52 -0.27 3.97
C THR A 257 -1.09 -0.88 5.29
N ILE A 258 -1.62 -2.04 5.63
CA ILE A 258 -1.24 -2.76 6.84
C ILE A 258 -0.09 -3.71 6.51
N TRP A 259 1.03 -3.56 7.20
CA TRP A 259 2.19 -4.41 7.08
C TRP A 259 2.28 -5.38 8.25
N ARG A 260 2.49 -6.65 7.95
CA ARG A 260 2.58 -7.76 8.92
C ARG A 260 3.89 -7.75 9.69
N THR A 261 4.23 -6.64 10.33
CA THR A 261 5.44 -6.53 11.15
C THR A 261 5.42 -7.47 12.35
N HIS A 262 4.23 -7.92 12.76
CA HIS A 262 4.04 -8.90 13.82
C HIS A 262 4.53 -10.31 13.44
N ASP A 263 4.71 -10.66 12.18
CA ASP A 263 5.33 -11.91 11.77
C ASP A 263 6.81 -12.00 12.22
N PHE A 264 7.42 -10.86 12.55
CA PHE A 264 8.81 -10.75 13.02
C PHE A 264 8.91 -10.48 14.53
N LEU A 265 7.86 -10.68 15.32
CA LEU A 265 7.90 -10.49 16.78
C LEU A 265 9.01 -11.34 17.41
N GLY A 266 9.88 -10.68 18.20
CA GLY A 266 11.01 -11.33 18.84
C GLY A 266 12.15 -11.75 17.90
N VAL A 267 12.03 -11.57 16.59
CA VAL A 267 13.11 -11.82 15.62
C VAL A 267 14.07 -10.65 15.66
N PRO A 268 15.36 -10.84 15.97
CA PRO A 268 16.33 -9.74 15.97
C PRO A 268 16.60 -9.20 14.57
N GLY A 269 16.47 -7.88 14.39
CA GLY A 269 16.65 -7.25 13.10
C GLY A 269 16.03 -5.84 13.05
N GLN A 270 15.78 -5.32 11.86
CA GLN A 270 15.30 -3.98 11.62
C GLN A 270 14.39 -3.93 10.39
N PHE A 271 13.28 -3.20 10.48
CA PHE A 271 12.48 -2.88 9.31
C PHE A 271 13.14 -1.79 8.47
N VAL A 272 12.98 -1.89 7.16
CA VAL A 272 13.51 -0.95 6.20
C VAL A 272 12.59 -0.84 5.00
N ILE A 273 12.25 0.38 4.59
CA ILE A 273 11.49 0.64 3.37
C ILE A 273 12.42 0.41 2.17
N SER A 274 11.88 -0.07 1.07
CA SER A 274 12.67 -0.46 -0.12
C SER A 274 13.58 0.63 -0.68
N ASN A 275 13.29 1.92 -0.40
CA ASN A 275 14.16 3.06 -0.73
C ASN A 275 15.32 3.28 0.27
N GLY A 276 15.54 2.33 1.20
CA GLY A 276 16.63 2.36 2.17
C GLY A 276 16.36 3.19 3.44
N ASP A 277 15.14 3.65 3.62
CA ASP A 277 14.74 4.40 4.80
C ASP A 277 14.30 3.46 5.94
N VAL A 278 14.75 3.73 7.15
CA VAL A 278 14.42 2.96 8.36
C VAL A 278 13.56 3.74 9.36
N GLU A 279 13.40 5.03 9.13
CA GLU A 279 12.65 5.95 10.00
C GLU A 279 11.30 6.37 9.39
N GLY A 280 11.06 6.07 8.12
CA GLY A 280 9.80 6.32 7.44
C GLY A 280 9.66 7.71 6.81
N PHE A 281 10.58 8.63 7.01
CA PHE A 281 10.48 9.99 6.48
C PHE A 281 10.49 10.06 4.95
N GLY A 282 11.10 9.06 4.29
CA GLY A 282 11.16 8.89 2.85
C GLY A 282 10.01 8.06 2.28
N TYR A 283 9.00 7.74 3.07
CA TYR A 283 7.82 7.07 2.55
C TYR A 283 7.08 8.02 1.59
N HIS A 284 6.65 7.48 0.46
CA HIS A 284 5.96 8.21 -0.59
C HIS A 284 4.93 7.29 -1.23
N ALA A 285 4.07 7.87 -2.03
CA ALA A 285 3.14 7.11 -2.83
C ALA A 285 2.82 7.86 -4.12
N ASP A 286 2.41 7.11 -5.11
CA ASP A 286 2.26 7.52 -6.48
C ASP A 286 0.89 7.10 -6.99
N PHE A 287 0.34 7.91 -7.88
CA PHE A 287 -1.00 7.74 -8.40
C PHE A 287 -1.10 8.17 -9.85
N ILE A 288 -1.74 7.32 -10.67
CA ILE A 288 -2.26 7.68 -11.99
C ILE A 288 -3.76 7.36 -11.98
N SER A 289 -4.59 8.36 -12.28
CA SER A 289 -6.04 8.17 -12.42
C SER A 289 -6.35 7.30 -13.63
N GLY A 290 -7.06 6.22 -13.42
CA GLY A 290 -7.64 5.37 -14.46
C GLY A 290 -9.17 5.42 -14.44
N TRP A 291 -9.76 6.34 -13.70
CA TRP A 291 -11.18 6.62 -13.76
C TRP A 291 -11.56 7.30 -15.07
N ASP A 292 -12.75 7.03 -15.55
CA ASP A 292 -13.44 7.96 -16.46
C ASP A 292 -13.86 9.20 -15.67
N GLU A 293 -13.50 10.40 -16.17
CA GLU A 293 -13.72 11.67 -15.44
C GLU A 293 -15.20 11.92 -15.17
N ASP A 294 -16.07 11.68 -16.15
CA ASP A 294 -17.51 11.91 -16.00
C ASP A 294 -18.14 10.92 -15.02
N PHE A 295 -17.70 9.66 -15.05
CA PHE A 295 -18.14 8.65 -14.08
C PHE A 295 -17.66 8.99 -12.65
N LEU A 296 -16.39 9.38 -12.50
CA LEU A 296 -15.87 9.78 -11.19
C LEU A 296 -16.59 11.02 -10.68
N GLN A 297 -16.93 12.00 -11.54
CA GLN A 297 -17.72 13.17 -11.11
C GLN A 297 -19.12 12.76 -10.64
N ALA A 298 -19.78 11.86 -11.35
CA ALA A 298 -21.06 11.32 -10.90
C ALA A 298 -20.94 10.60 -9.53
N ALA A 299 -19.85 9.88 -9.29
CA ALA A 299 -19.59 9.24 -8.00
C ALA A 299 -19.31 10.28 -6.89
N VAL A 300 -18.53 11.31 -7.17
CA VAL A 300 -18.28 12.43 -6.24
C VAL A 300 -19.58 13.10 -5.81
N ASP A 301 -20.52 13.28 -6.75
CA ASP A 301 -21.78 13.98 -6.50
C ASP A 301 -22.82 13.09 -5.78
N GLN A 302 -22.79 11.77 -6.00
CA GLN A 302 -23.86 10.87 -5.57
C GLN A 302 -23.47 9.87 -4.49
N CYS A 303 -22.17 9.43 -4.42
CA CYS A 303 -21.72 8.44 -3.45
C CYS A 303 -21.34 9.08 -2.11
N THR A 304 -22.29 9.75 -1.49
CA THR A 304 -22.09 10.56 -0.29
C THR A 304 -22.60 9.89 0.99
N ASN A 305 -22.80 8.57 0.97
CA ASN A 305 -23.26 7.85 2.15
C ASN A 305 -22.21 7.93 3.28
N PRO A 306 -22.61 8.33 4.52
CA PRO A 306 -21.69 8.50 5.63
C PRO A 306 -21.05 7.19 6.13
N SER A 307 -21.54 6.03 5.66
CA SER A 307 -20.90 4.73 5.97
C SER A 307 -19.53 4.59 5.35
N GLY A 308 -19.25 5.30 4.27
CA GLY A 308 -18.03 5.19 3.49
C GLY A 308 -17.85 3.84 2.78
N ARG A 309 -18.86 2.96 2.75
CA ARG A 309 -18.77 1.67 2.06
C ARG A 309 -19.03 1.83 0.57
N ILE A 310 -18.19 1.22 -0.26
CA ILE A 310 -18.41 1.19 -1.71
C ILE A 310 -19.72 0.51 -2.09
N SER A 311 -20.19 -0.47 -1.27
CA SER A 311 -21.49 -1.13 -1.47
C SER A 311 -22.72 -0.22 -1.30
N ASP A 312 -22.55 0.93 -0.68
CA ASP A 312 -23.64 1.88 -0.43
C ASP A 312 -23.71 2.97 -1.53
N CYS A 313 -22.81 2.91 -2.52
CA CYS A 313 -22.88 3.72 -3.72
C CYS A 313 -23.56 2.94 -4.85
N PRO A 314 -24.69 3.43 -5.38
CA PRO A 314 -25.46 2.70 -6.39
C PRO A 314 -24.80 2.69 -7.78
N LEU A 315 -23.76 3.48 -7.99
CA LEU A 315 -23.06 3.59 -9.28
C LEU A 315 -21.97 2.52 -9.43
N PHE A 316 -21.42 1.99 -8.32
CA PHE A 316 -20.25 1.12 -8.36
C PHE A 316 -20.60 -0.33 -8.68
N THR A 317 -19.90 -0.90 -9.64
CA THR A 317 -19.87 -2.34 -9.90
C THR A 317 -18.81 -2.98 -9.00
N LEU A 318 -19.28 -3.80 -8.02
CA LEU A 318 -18.38 -4.38 -7.03
C LEU A 318 -17.73 -5.66 -7.53
N LEU A 319 -16.41 -5.77 -7.35
CA LEU A 319 -15.64 -6.97 -7.61
C LEU A 319 -15.52 -7.86 -6.37
N SER A 320 -15.56 -9.17 -6.58
CA SER A 320 -15.32 -10.11 -5.48
C SER A 320 -13.90 -10.00 -4.95
N ALA A 321 -13.69 -10.35 -3.67
CA ALA A 321 -12.36 -10.37 -3.08
C ALA A 321 -11.39 -11.31 -3.81
N ASP A 322 -11.92 -12.39 -4.40
CA ASP A 322 -11.10 -13.36 -5.14
C ASP A 322 -10.68 -12.83 -6.51
N ASP A 323 -11.55 -12.11 -7.22
CA ASP A 323 -11.21 -11.48 -8.49
C ASP A 323 -10.15 -10.40 -8.28
N GLN A 324 -10.30 -9.57 -7.23
CA GLN A 324 -9.30 -8.59 -6.84
C GLN A 324 -7.92 -9.23 -6.60
N ARG A 325 -7.85 -10.35 -5.84
CA ARG A 325 -6.56 -11.02 -5.54
C ARG A 325 -5.91 -11.70 -6.73
N LYS A 326 -6.72 -12.18 -7.68
CA LYS A 326 -6.23 -12.84 -8.90
C LYS A 326 -5.64 -11.86 -9.90
N CYS A 327 -6.01 -10.60 -9.83
CA CYS A 327 -5.52 -9.57 -10.74
C CYS A 327 -4.01 -9.37 -10.58
N LYS A 328 -3.25 -9.52 -11.67
CA LYS A 328 -1.78 -9.38 -11.68
C LYS A 328 -1.33 -8.65 -12.94
N ILE A 329 -0.25 -7.88 -12.79
CA ILE A 329 0.47 -7.30 -13.93
C ILE A 329 1.33 -8.36 -14.62
N ALA A 330 1.61 -8.18 -15.89
CA ALA A 330 2.68 -8.89 -16.57
C ALA A 330 4.03 -8.39 -16.05
N THR A 331 4.95 -9.30 -15.72
CA THR A 331 6.30 -8.91 -15.31
C THR A 331 7.12 -8.55 -16.54
N PRO A 332 7.58 -7.30 -16.69
CA PRO A 332 8.43 -6.93 -17.82
C PRO A 332 9.75 -7.68 -17.81
N PRO A 333 10.29 -8.03 -19.01
CA PRO A 333 11.56 -8.77 -19.12
C PRO A 333 12.73 -8.12 -18.40
N MET A 334 12.77 -6.79 -18.34
CA MET A 334 13.85 -6.03 -17.72
C MET A 334 13.99 -6.22 -16.21
N ILE A 335 12.95 -6.69 -15.53
CA ILE A 335 12.93 -6.98 -14.08
C ILE A 335 12.62 -8.46 -13.78
N ALA A 336 12.56 -9.32 -14.80
CA ALA A 336 12.20 -10.72 -14.61
C ALA A 336 13.20 -11.52 -13.75
N ALA A 337 14.45 -11.04 -13.66
CA ALA A 337 15.49 -11.61 -12.79
C ALA A 337 15.47 -11.06 -11.36
N ASP A 338 14.66 -10.05 -11.07
CA ASP A 338 14.61 -9.47 -9.74
C ASP A 338 14.00 -10.44 -8.73
N LYS A 339 14.68 -10.61 -7.61
CA LYS A 339 14.19 -11.38 -6.48
C LYS A 339 13.66 -10.42 -5.43
N LEU A 340 12.35 -10.23 -5.39
CA LEU A 340 11.69 -9.20 -4.58
C LEU A 340 10.87 -9.77 -3.42
N ALA A 341 10.39 -11.01 -3.55
CA ALA A 341 9.50 -11.64 -2.58
C ALA A 341 10.23 -12.65 -1.69
N GLY A 342 9.74 -12.80 -0.46
CA GLY A 342 10.29 -13.70 0.54
C GLY A 342 11.70 -13.28 0.97
N LEU A 343 12.58 -14.26 1.23
CA LEU A 343 13.99 -14.00 1.58
C LEU A 343 14.80 -13.69 0.32
N ILE A 344 15.32 -12.46 0.20
CA ILE A 344 15.90 -11.94 -1.04
C ILE A 344 17.44 -11.85 -1.07
N GLY A 345 18.12 -12.15 0.02
CA GLY A 345 19.59 -12.01 0.12
C GLY A 345 20.00 -10.80 0.96
N ASP A 346 21.24 -10.31 0.76
CA ASP A 346 21.90 -9.29 1.60
C ASP A 346 21.86 -7.86 1.03
N ILE A 347 21.16 -7.68 -0.08
CA ILE A 347 21.05 -6.40 -0.79
C ILE A 347 19.57 -6.11 -1.07
N LEU A 348 19.13 -4.87 -0.80
CA LEU A 348 17.79 -4.41 -1.19
C LEU A 348 17.68 -4.35 -2.73
N PRO A 349 16.45 -4.56 -3.27
CA PRO A 349 16.20 -4.47 -4.70
C PRO A 349 16.69 -3.14 -5.27
N GLY A 350 17.34 -3.20 -6.44
CA GLY A 350 17.93 -2.02 -7.07
C GLY A 350 19.26 -1.57 -6.48
N ASN A 351 19.92 -2.42 -5.67
CA ASN A 351 21.16 -2.08 -4.97
C ASN A 351 21.04 -0.90 -3.99
N VAL A 352 19.83 -0.70 -3.47
CA VAL A 352 19.56 0.40 -2.53
C VAL A 352 20.34 0.16 -1.24
N LYS A 353 21.01 1.21 -0.77
CA LYS A 353 21.69 1.20 0.53
C LYS A 353 20.81 1.83 1.59
N ILE A 354 20.84 1.28 2.80
CA ILE A 354 20.26 1.94 3.96
C ILE A 354 20.96 3.27 4.19
N SER A 355 20.20 4.35 4.28
CA SER A 355 20.69 5.69 4.56
C SER A 355 19.95 6.29 5.75
N LEU A 356 20.71 6.73 6.74
CA LEU A 356 20.19 7.38 7.95
C LEU A 356 20.22 8.90 7.75
N GLY A 357 19.29 9.58 8.43
CA GLY A 357 19.22 11.04 8.45
C GLY A 357 20.38 11.70 9.20
N PRO A 358 20.41 13.04 9.27
CA PRO A 358 19.38 13.94 8.75
C PRO A 358 19.55 14.38 7.28
N ALA A 359 20.69 14.07 6.64
CA ALA A 359 20.91 14.42 5.25
C ALA A 359 20.02 13.61 4.31
N PRO A 360 19.46 14.21 3.24
CA PRO A 360 18.71 13.48 2.23
C PRO A 360 19.51 12.32 1.64
N ALA A 361 18.83 11.23 1.30
CA ALA A 361 19.45 10.09 0.65
C ALA A 361 19.95 10.49 -0.74
N ASN A 362 21.19 10.11 -1.06
CA ASN A 362 21.74 10.30 -2.39
C ASN A 362 21.34 9.11 -3.29
N HIS A 363 20.30 9.28 -4.08
CA HIS A 363 19.86 8.29 -5.07
C HIS A 363 20.63 8.36 -6.40
N ASN A 364 21.72 9.13 -6.48
CA ASN A 364 22.62 9.20 -7.62
C ASN A 364 23.52 7.96 -7.71
N SER A 365 22.94 6.76 -7.60
CA SER A 365 23.57 5.60 -8.22
C SER A 365 23.57 5.87 -9.73
N PRO A 366 24.67 5.60 -10.46
CA PRO A 366 24.67 5.74 -11.91
C PRO A 366 23.44 4.98 -12.43
N LYS A 367 22.63 5.61 -13.32
CA LYS A 367 21.60 4.87 -14.06
C LYS A 367 22.27 3.59 -14.55
N PRO A 368 21.68 2.39 -14.36
CA PRO A 368 22.19 1.21 -15.04
C PRO A 368 22.30 1.59 -16.51
N ASP A 369 23.47 1.40 -17.10
CA ASP A 369 23.60 1.54 -18.54
C ASP A 369 22.48 0.71 -19.18
N PRO A 370 21.77 1.24 -20.17
CA PRO A 370 20.75 0.47 -20.87
C PRO A 370 21.41 -0.84 -21.29
N ILE A 371 20.87 -1.96 -20.82
CA ILE A 371 21.37 -3.29 -21.18
C ILE A 371 21.29 -3.33 -22.70
N SER A 372 22.40 -3.10 -23.35
CA SER A 372 22.53 -3.37 -24.77
C SER A 372 22.42 -4.87 -24.91
N LEU A 373 21.19 -5.34 -25.19
CA LEU A 373 20.99 -6.70 -25.64
C LEU A 373 21.95 -6.90 -26.82
N PRO A 374 22.82 -7.92 -26.81
CA PRO A 374 23.65 -8.22 -27.95
C PRO A 374 22.71 -8.34 -29.14
N ALA A 375 22.95 -7.51 -30.17
CA ALA A 375 22.19 -7.58 -31.40
C ALA A 375 22.32 -9.01 -31.92
N VAL A 376 21.28 -9.80 -31.74
CA VAL A 376 21.16 -11.11 -32.42
C VAL A 376 20.95 -10.76 -33.87
N SER A 377 22.05 -10.68 -34.62
CA SER A 377 21.99 -10.66 -36.05
C SER A 377 21.50 -12.05 -36.52
N LEU A 378 20.20 -12.15 -36.67
CA LEU A 378 19.63 -13.28 -37.43
C LEU A 378 20.18 -13.17 -38.83
N PRO A 379 20.80 -14.24 -39.39
CA PRO A 379 21.20 -14.23 -40.78
C PRO A 379 19.93 -14.06 -41.61
N VAL A 380 19.85 -12.98 -42.37
CA VAL A 380 18.80 -12.76 -43.35
C VAL A 380 18.98 -13.82 -44.41
N PRO A 381 17.98 -14.70 -44.65
CA PRO A 381 18.08 -15.66 -45.77
C PRO A 381 18.12 -14.85 -47.07
N ASN A 382 19.18 -15.04 -47.89
CA ASN A 382 19.22 -14.55 -49.25
C ASN A 382 18.19 -15.33 -50.07
N VAL A 383 17.00 -14.76 -50.21
CA VAL A 383 16.00 -15.35 -51.13
C VAL A 383 16.26 -14.83 -52.51
N LEU A 384 16.90 -15.65 -53.30
CA LEU A 384 16.89 -15.53 -54.78
C LEU A 384 15.56 -16.09 -55.30
N PRO A 385 14.89 -15.43 -56.26
CA PRO A 385 13.63 -15.90 -56.80
C PRO A 385 13.83 -17.14 -57.73
N GLY A 386 13.13 -18.21 -57.40
CA GLY A 386 12.92 -19.33 -58.31
C GLY A 386 13.77 -20.59 -58.05
N GLY A 387 13.28 -21.50 -57.21
CA GLY A 387 13.83 -22.83 -57.04
C GLY A 387 12.84 -23.78 -56.38
N VAL A 388 12.36 -24.75 -57.13
CA VAL A 388 11.42 -25.79 -56.76
C VAL A 388 12.03 -26.73 -55.74
N PHE A 389 11.27 -27.09 -54.70
CA PHE A 389 11.61 -28.11 -53.70
C PHE A 389 11.84 -29.49 -54.31
N LYS A 390 12.93 -30.13 -53.90
CA LYS A 390 13.15 -31.57 -54.11
C LYS A 390 13.55 -32.14 -52.74
N GLU A 391 12.71 -33.00 -52.18
CA GLU A 391 13.00 -33.80 -51.00
C GLU A 391 13.95 -34.94 -51.37
N GLU A 392 14.99 -35.16 -50.56
CA GLU A 392 15.71 -36.44 -50.50
C GLU A 392 15.95 -36.81 -49.02
N PRO A 393 15.80 -38.10 -48.66
CA PRO A 393 15.86 -38.57 -47.28
C PRO A 393 17.30 -38.82 -46.82
N THR A 394 17.69 -38.28 -45.67
CA THR A 394 18.98 -38.64 -45.06
C THR A 394 18.81 -39.56 -43.87
N SER A 395 19.52 -40.66 -43.96
CA SER A 395 19.70 -41.74 -43.00
C SER A 395 20.29 -41.33 -41.67
N SER A 396 19.80 -41.99 -40.61
CA SER A 396 20.29 -41.98 -39.24
C SER A 396 21.71 -42.52 -39.12
N PRO A 397 22.57 -41.97 -38.28
CA PRO A 397 23.76 -42.67 -37.80
C PRO A 397 23.54 -43.32 -36.43
N GLU A 398 24.12 -44.47 -36.36
CA GLU A 398 24.22 -45.49 -35.33
C GLU A 398 24.80 -44.98 -33.99
N ALA A 399 24.32 -45.57 -32.88
CA ALA A 399 24.71 -45.30 -31.51
C ALA A 399 26.09 -45.88 -31.20
N GLU A 400 27.00 -45.05 -30.69
CA GLU A 400 28.19 -45.51 -30.03
C GLU A 400 27.96 -45.74 -28.52
N SER A 401 28.29 -46.93 -28.10
CA SER A 401 28.28 -47.46 -26.75
C SER A 401 29.31 -46.77 -25.87
N SER A 402 28.87 -46.07 -24.80
CA SER A 402 29.74 -45.62 -23.73
C SER A 402 29.48 -46.41 -22.45
N THR A 403 30.54 -46.98 -21.95
CA THR A 403 30.74 -47.77 -20.74
C THR A 403 30.12 -47.15 -19.47
N SER A 404 29.33 -47.98 -18.79
CA SER A 404 28.71 -47.71 -17.51
C SER A 404 29.73 -47.70 -16.35
N THR A 405 29.84 -46.54 -15.68
CA THR A 405 30.46 -46.42 -14.35
C THR A 405 29.43 -46.83 -13.28
N PRO A 406 29.80 -47.62 -12.26
CA PRO A 406 28.84 -48.12 -11.27
C PRO A 406 28.25 -47.00 -10.44
N THR A 407 26.92 -46.97 -10.38
CA THR A 407 26.13 -46.10 -9.50
C THR A 407 26.37 -46.47 -8.03
N PRO A 408 26.71 -45.52 -7.14
CA PRO A 408 26.81 -45.83 -5.71
C PRO A 408 25.44 -46.19 -5.14
N THR A 409 25.40 -47.28 -4.37
CA THR A 409 24.23 -47.78 -3.63
C THR A 409 23.73 -46.69 -2.68
N PRO A 410 22.44 -46.36 -2.63
CA PRO A 410 21.94 -45.36 -1.71
C PRO A 410 22.04 -45.84 -0.29
N THR A 411 22.69 -45.04 0.57
CA THR A 411 22.70 -45.22 2.01
C THR A 411 21.28 -45.08 2.56
N PRO A 412 20.81 -45.95 3.47
CA PRO A 412 19.45 -45.86 4.01
C PRO A 412 19.25 -44.53 4.72
N ILE A 413 18.16 -43.84 4.36
CA ILE A 413 17.71 -42.58 4.97
C ILE A 413 17.33 -42.88 6.42
N PRO A 414 17.86 -42.17 7.44
CA PRO A 414 17.45 -42.32 8.83
C PRO A 414 15.93 -42.09 8.95
N SER A 415 15.26 -42.96 9.71
CA SER A 415 13.83 -42.78 10.03
C SER A 415 13.60 -41.46 10.79
N ASP A 416 12.52 -40.80 10.46
CA ASP A 416 12.14 -39.51 11.10
C ASP A 416 11.97 -39.67 12.60
N PRO A 417 12.43 -38.69 13.39
CA PRO A 417 12.11 -38.65 14.81
C PRO A 417 10.59 -38.49 14.97
N PRO A 418 9.97 -39.15 15.97
CA PRO A 418 8.53 -39.03 16.18
C PRO A 418 8.15 -37.58 16.52
N ILE A 419 7.08 -37.08 15.90
CA ILE A 419 6.53 -35.75 16.19
C ILE A 419 6.05 -35.76 17.65
N PRO A 420 6.44 -34.78 18.49
CA PRO A 420 6.00 -34.71 19.89
C PRO A 420 4.47 -34.55 20.00
N LYS A 421 3.87 -35.09 21.08
CA LYS A 421 2.44 -34.93 21.32
C LYS A 421 2.06 -33.44 21.43
N GLY A 422 1.03 -33.02 20.70
CA GLY A 422 0.54 -31.63 20.66
C GLY A 422 1.16 -30.77 19.55
N TYR A 423 1.91 -31.41 18.63
CA TYR A 423 2.46 -30.74 17.47
C TYR A 423 1.96 -31.42 16.19
N GLU A 424 1.77 -30.64 15.14
CA GLU A 424 1.46 -31.12 13.78
C GLU A 424 2.60 -30.78 12.83
N LEU A 425 2.84 -31.66 11.85
CA LEU A 425 3.83 -31.44 10.80
C LEU A 425 3.31 -30.40 9.83
N VAL A 426 4.00 -29.28 9.72
CA VAL A 426 3.65 -28.23 8.74
C VAL A 426 4.29 -28.49 7.40
N ARG A 427 5.61 -28.76 7.39
CA ARG A 427 6.36 -29.06 6.17
C ARG A 427 7.70 -29.73 6.49
N THR A 428 8.29 -30.28 5.44
CA THR A 428 9.65 -30.85 5.49
C THR A 428 10.47 -30.20 4.37
N ASP A 429 11.58 -29.59 4.74
CA ASP A 429 12.52 -28.97 3.80
C ASP A 429 13.84 -29.76 3.77
N TYR A 430 14.50 -29.77 2.60
CA TYR A 430 15.81 -30.39 2.43
C TYR A 430 16.82 -29.34 1.99
N ILE A 431 17.93 -29.20 2.73
CA ILE A 431 19.02 -28.30 2.38
C ILE A 431 20.25 -29.15 2.04
N THR A 432 20.78 -28.97 0.85
CA THR A 432 22.01 -29.65 0.39
C THR A 432 23.18 -28.66 0.45
N LYS A 433 24.23 -29.03 1.21
CA LYS A 433 25.47 -28.25 1.28
C LYS A 433 26.65 -29.19 1.02
N GLY A 434 27.21 -29.12 -0.17
CA GLY A 434 28.19 -30.09 -0.64
C GLY A 434 27.58 -31.48 -0.75
N ASN A 435 28.22 -32.49 -0.11
CA ASN A 435 27.72 -33.86 -0.10
C ASN A 435 26.79 -34.18 1.09
N VAL A 436 26.39 -33.16 1.87
CA VAL A 436 25.52 -33.36 3.04
C VAL A 436 24.14 -32.81 2.71
N VAL A 437 23.12 -33.65 2.90
CA VAL A 437 21.71 -33.27 2.83
C VAL A 437 21.16 -33.18 4.23
N SER A 438 20.71 -32.00 4.65
CA SER A 438 20.04 -31.77 5.92
C SER A 438 18.54 -31.71 5.72
N LYS A 439 17.80 -32.50 6.52
CA LYS A 439 16.34 -32.47 6.54
C LYS A 439 15.88 -31.58 7.70
N ILE A 440 15.05 -30.56 7.40
CA ILE A 440 14.44 -29.68 8.39
C ILE A 440 12.96 -30.04 8.47
N VAL A 441 12.51 -30.43 9.66
CA VAL A 441 11.11 -30.74 9.95
C VAL A 441 10.52 -29.55 10.71
N VAL A 442 9.55 -28.88 10.12
CA VAL A 442 8.83 -27.77 10.73
C VAL A 442 7.55 -28.31 11.37
N ILE A 443 7.41 -28.12 12.67
CA ILE A 443 6.24 -28.53 13.45
C ILE A 443 5.64 -27.30 14.15
N GLU A 444 4.33 -27.25 14.30
CA GLU A 444 3.63 -26.20 15.05
C GLU A 444 2.81 -26.78 16.20
N THR A 445 2.57 -25.94 17.21
CA THR A 445 1.72 -26.30 18.35
C THR A 445 0.26 -26.06 18.01
N VAL A 446 -0.58 -27.08 18.12
CA VAL A 446 -2.04 -26.94 18.01
C VAL A 446 -2.61 -26.61 19.38
N THR A 447 -3.08 -25.35 19.56
CA THR A 447 -3.72 -24.92 20.80
C THR A 447 -5.24 -24.81 20.56
N TYR A 448 -6.01 -25.66 21.19
CA TYR A 448 -7.48 -25.56 21.20
C TYR A 448 -7.90 -24.56 22.27
N VAL A 449 -8.46 -23.42 21.87
CA VAL A 449 -9.08 -22.49 22.80
C VAL A 449 -10.57 -22.83 22.92
N MET A 450 -10.96 -23.36 24.06
CA MET A 450 -12.39 -23.54 24.41
C MET A 450 -12.93 -22.19 24.85
N VAL A 451 -13.75 -21.54 24.01
CA VAL A 451 -14.48 -20.34 24.38
C VAL A 451 -15.81 -20.77 25.02
N ALA A 452 -15.89 -20.66 26.35
CA ALA A 452 -17.17 -20.80 27.05
C ALA A 452 -17.93 -19.48 26.95
N THR A 453 -19.07 -19.48 26.25
CA THR A 453 -19.94 -18.31 26.17
C THR A 453 -20.94 -18.39 27.33
N GLU A 454 -20.72 -17.63 28.39
CA GLU A 454 -21.77 -17.39 29.42
C GLU A 454 -22.70 -16.29 28.92
N THR A 455 -23.96 -16.63 28.74
CA THR A 455 -25.00 -15.65 28.41
C THR A 455 -25.59 -15.11 29.74
N VAL A 456 -25.17 -13.90 30.12
CA VAL A 456 -25.77 -13.17 31.24
C VAL A 456 -26.97 -12.37 30.73
N THR A 457 -28.17 -12.79 31.05
CA THR A 457 -29.41 -12.04 30.78
C THR A 457 -29.58 -10.95 31.85
N VAL A 458 -29.31 -9.69 31.52
CA VAL A 458 -29.59 -8.56 32.39
C VAL A 458 -30.98 -8.00 32.07
N THR A 459 -31.92 -8.18 32.98
CA THR A 459 -33.23 -7.52 32.90
C THR A 459 -33.09 -6.08 33.41
N ALA A 460 -33.16 -5.10 32.51
CA ALA A 460 -33.12 -3.70 32.88
C ALA A 460 -34.52 -3.21 33.31
N THR A 461 -34.65 -2.73 34.53
CA THR A 461 -35.79 -1.97 35.00
C THR A 461 -35.65 -0.51 34.56
N PRO A 462 -36.66 0.14 33.98
CA PRO A 462 -36.49 1.53 33.55
C PRO A 462 -36.52 2.49 34.74
N SER A 463 -35.44 3.25 34.92
CA SER A 463 -35.36 4.44 35.78
C SER A 463 -35.34 5.71 34.92
N VAL A 464 -36.32 6.56 35.12
CA VAL A 464 -36.47 7.87 34.47
C VAL A 464 -35.58 8.87 35.17
N ALA A 465 -34.61 9.47 34.47
CA ALA A 465 -34.11 10.83 34.80
C ALA A 465 -33.40 11.42 33.60
N ALA A 466 -33.76 12.65 33.28
CA ALA A 466 -33.23 13.48 32.18
C ALA A 466 -31.84 13.99 32.45
N ALA A 467 -30.98 14.08 31.41
CA ALA A 467 -30.11 15.21 31.04
C ALA A 467 -28.98 14.75 30.07
N GLY A 468 -28.67 15.54 29.07
CA GLY A 468 -27.36 15.59 28.43
C GLY A 468 -27.33 15.22 26.92
N ALA A 469 -27.60 16.22 26.05
CA ALA A 469 -27.57 16.06 24.60
C ALA A 469 -26.17 16.08 23.97
N ASP A 470 -25.10 16.29 24.75
CA ASP A 470 -23.73 16.48 24.22
C ASP A 470 -22.90 15.19 24.10
N ASP A 471 -23.38 14.08 24.62
CA ASP A 471 -22.62 12.83 24.68
C ASP A 471 -22.87 11.91 23.45
N LYS A 472 -23.89 12.23 22.66
CA LYS A 472 -24.32 11.39 21.52
C LYS A 472 -23.40 11.52 20.30
N ALA A 473 -22.95 12.73 20.00
CA ALA A 473 -22.05 12.98 18.86
C ALA A 473 -20.64 12.40 19.07
N ARG A 474 -20.17 12.39 20.33
CA ARG A 474 -18.89 11.78 20.70
C ARG A 474 -18.92 10.25 20.67
N ARG A 475 -20.07 9.65 20.96
CA ARG A 475 -20.25 8.19 20.92
C ARG A 475 -20.40 7.66 19.49
N GLU A 476 -21.01 8.39 18.59
CA GLU A 476 -21.18 7.98 17.19
C GLU A 476 -19.83 7.99 16.43
N LEU A 477 -18.94 8.93 16.69
CA LEU A 477 -17.60 8.95 16.12
C LEU A 477 -16.74 7.77 16.64
N ASN A 478 -16.85 7.43 17.92
CA ASN A 478 -16.16 6.29 18.50
C ASN A 478 -16.77 4.94 18.08
N GLN A 479 -18.08 4.85 17.86
CA GLN A 479 -18.74 3.62 17.37
C GLN A 479 -18.37 3.30 15.92
N HIS A 480 -18.03 4.30 15.12
CA HIS A 480 -17.56 4.07 13.74
C HIS A 480 -16.18 3.40 13.71
N LEU A 481 -15.30 3.72 14.67
CA LEU A 481 -13.99 3.07 14.87
C LEU A 481 -14.10 1.66 15.49
N HIS A 482 -15.16 1.38 16.28
CA HIS A 482 -15.35 0.06 16.90
C HIS A 482 -16.00 -0.99 16.00
N ARG A 483 -16.67 -0.63 14.89
CA ARG A 483 -17.29 -1.59 13.97
C ARG A 483 -16.30 -2.41 13.12
N HIS A 484 -15.03 -2.07 13.12
CA HIS A 484 -13.99 -2.93 12.54
C HIS A 484 -13.74 -4.24 13.31
N ARG A 485 -14.35 -4.41 14.49
CA ARG A 485 -14.13 -5.56 15.39
C ARG A 485 -14.85 -6.86 15.02
N HIS A 486 -15.79 -6.86 14.09
CA HIS A 486 -16.73 -7.99 13.95
C HIS A 486 -16.76 -8.70 12.58
N HIS A 487 -15.82 -8.45 11.65
CA HIS A 487 -15.85 -9.14 10.36
C HIS A 487 -14.64 -10.03 10.04
N HIS A 488 -13.79 -10.36 11.01
CA HIS A 488 -12.69 -11.32 10.79
C HIS A 488 -12.88 -12.67 11.51
N GLY A 489 -14.10 -13.07 11.75
CA GLY A 489 -14.40 -14.39 12.29
C GLY A 489 -15.46 -15.11 11.46
N SER A 490 -15.08 -15.70 10.36
CA SER A 490 -15.67 -16.89 9.70
C SER A 490 -15.28 -16.97 8.23
N HIS A 491 -14.55 -17.98 7.93
CA HIS A 491 -14.08 -18.61 6.69
C HIS A 491 -12.66 -18.34 6.27
#